data_e6f240414d78cebb817dfa5c1250497b
#
_entry.id   e6f240414d78cebb817dfa5c1250497b
#
_cell.length_a   1.000
_cell.length_b   1.000
_cell.length_c   1.000
_cell.angle_alpha   90.00
_cell.angle_beta   90.00
_cell.angle_gamma   90.00
#
_symmetry.space_group_name_H-M   'P 1'
#
loop_
_entity.id
_entity.type
_entity.pdbx_description
1 polymer ?
#
loop_
_entity_poly.entity_id
_entity_poly.type
_entity_poly.pdbx_seq_one_letter_code
_entity_poly.pdbx_strand_id
1 'polypeptide(L)'
;DFLERIAVLADAQNESAFYRALDRLSDRRWERFADSRFYTEQEELVRYRIVCAAHGQAAGRAYLENHVEVDQFRRMLVQEHMEAGDYAGAERLCRERIEKKALESLSYNYEWQELLYEIYRDWGQREQQIGQARKLALCGYRKFYETTKALLIEDGRWQEAFPHLLTELKTALPARQY
;
A
#
# COMPACT_ATOMS: atom_id res chain seq x y z
N ASP A 1 20.53 1.67 -1.22
CA ASP A 1 21.22 1.03 -0.10
C ASP A 1 22.35 0.12 -0.60
N PHE A 2 23.44 -0.02 0.22
CA PHE A 2 24.60 -0.85 -0.14
C PHE A 2 24.21 -2.34 -0.34
N LEU A 3 23.41 -2.90 0.59
CA LEU A 3 22.96 -4.29 0.52
C LEU A 3 22.13 -4.58 -0.72
N GLU A 4 21.28 -3.66 -1.12
CA GLU A 4 20.49 -3.79 -2.34
C GLU A 4 21.37 -3.79 -3.60
N ARG A 5 22.42 -3.00 -3.61
CA ARG A 5 23.36 -2.94 -4.76
C ARG A 5 24.19 -4.19 -4.91
N ILE A 6 24.53 -4.87 -3.82
CA ILE A 6 25.28 -6.13 -3.88
C ILE A 6 24.37 -7.34 -4.11
N ALA A 7 23.09 -7.28 -3.74
CA ALA A 7 22.14 -8.37 -3.95
C ALA A 7 21.98 -8.75 -5.44
N VAL A 8 22.17 -7.80 -6.37
CA VAL A 8 22.12 -8.05 -7.81
C VAL A 8 23.30 -8.89 -8.34
N LEU A 9 24.32 -9.11 -7.52
CA LEU A 9 25.47 -9.98 -7.84
C LEU A 9 25.22 -11.44 -7.42
N ALA A 10 24.06 -11.72 -6.82
CA ALA A 10 23.70 -13.09 -6.45
C ALA A 10 23.41 -13.93 -7.70
N ASP A 11 23.78 -15.19 -7.63
CA ASP A 11 23.46 -16.24 -8.59
C ASP A 11 23.14 -17.54 -7.84
N ALA A 12 22.67 -18.55 -8.57
CA ALA A 12 22.30 -19.83 -7.99
C ALA A 12 23.45 -20.58 -7.25
N GLN A 13 24.71 -20.18 -7.51
CA GLN A 13 25.89 -20.80 -6.87
C GLN A 13 26.28 -20.10 -5.56
N ASN A 14 26.07 -18.77 -5.47
CA ASN A 14 26.54 -17.96 -4.36
C ASN A 14 25.40 -17.44 -3.43
N GLU A 15 24.13 -17.61 -3.77
CA GLU A 15 22.99 -17.08 -3.01
C GLU A 15 23.02 -17.48 -1.53
N SER A 16 23.42 -18.73 -1.22
CA SER A 16 23.56 -19.22 0.17
C SER A 16 24.57 -18.42 0.99
N ALA A 17 25.59 -17.85 0.35
CA ALA A 17 26.55 -16.96 1.01
C ALA A 17 25.93 -15.60 1.33
N PHE A 18 25.09 -15.07 0.41
CA PHE A 18 24.33 -13.83 0.63
C PHE A 18 23.35 -13.99 1.80
N TYR A 19 22.56 -15.07 1.84
CA TYR A 19 21.63 -15.32 2.94
C TYR A 19 22.35 -15.42 4.28
N ARG A 20 23.44 -16.19 4.37
CA ARG A 20 24.24 -16.28 5.61
C ARG A 20 24.82 -14.92 6.04
N ALA A 21 25.23 -14.08 5.10
CA ALA A 21 25.73 -12.74 5.41
C ALA A 21 24.60 -11.82 5.93
N LEU A 22 23.41 -11.92 5.32
CA LEU A 22 22.23 -11.18 5.72
C LEU A 22 21.77 -11.59 7.12
N ASP A 23 21.67 -12.89 7.41
CA ASP A 23 21.30 -13.42 8.72
C ASP A 23 22.23 -12.93 9.81
N ARG A 24 23.56 -12.95 9.58
CA ARG A 24 24.56 -12.43 10.53
C ARG A 24 24.42 -10.91 10.79
N LEU A 25 23.99 -10.17 9.77
CA LEU A 25 23.76 -8.72 9.92
C LEU A 25 22.47 -8.48 10.70
N SER A 26 21.44 -9.30 10.46
CA SER A 26 20.19 -9.28 11.19
C SER A 26 20.41 -9.56 12.67
N ASP A 27 21.07 -10.66 13.03
CA ASP A 27 21.38 -11.04 14.42
C ASP A 27 22.09 -9.92 15.20
N ARG A 28 23.07 -9.27 14.58
CA ARG A 28 23.81 -8.16 15.22
C ARG A 28 22.96 -6.89 15.40
N ARG A 29 21.93 -6.68 14.60
CA ARG A 29 21.03 -5.52 14.66
C ARG A 29 19.95 -5.69 15.72
N TRP A 30 19.42 -6.91 15.90
CA TRP A 30 18.45 -7.23 16.95
C TRP A 30 18.96 -6.86 18.36
N GLU A 31 20.25 -6.99 18.59
CA GLU A 31 20.86 -6.60 19.87
C GLU A 31 20.89 -5.09 20.12
N ARG A 32 20.72 -4.25 19.10
CA ARG A 32 20.93 -2.79 19.19
C ARG A 32 19.66 -1.94 19.04
N PHE A 33 18.61 -2.41 18.37
CA PHE A 33 17.45 -1.59 18.01
C PHE A 33 16.14 -2.34 18.23
N ALA A 34 15.30 -1.81 19.12
CA ALA A 34 13.99 -2.38 19.45
C ALA A 34 12.89 -2.18 18.37
N ASP A 35 13.15 -1.42 17.32
CA ASP A 35 12.17 -1.16 16.25
C ASP A 35 12.37 -2.13 15.07
N SER A 36 11.83 -3.34 15.27
CA SER A 36 12.07 -4.49 14.42
C SER A 36 11.42 -4.43 13.03
N ARG A 37 10.30 -3.69 12.86
CA ARG A 37 9.48 -3.74 11.63
C ARG A 37 10.20 -3.19 10.40
N PHE A 38 10.80 -2.02 10.51
CA PHE A 38 11.51 -1.37 9.40
C PHE A 38 12.69 -2.21 8.89
N TYR A 39 13.44 -2.82 9.80
CA TYR A 39 14.57 -3.66 9.43
C TYR A 39 14.14 -4.97 8.78
N THR A 40 13.03 -5.55 9.22
CA THR A 40 12.45 -6.75 8.62
C THR A 40 12.03 -6.50 7.17
N GLU A 41 11.37 -5.39 6.89
CA GLU A 41 10.97 -5.03 5.52
C GLU A 41 12.17 -4.80 4.58
N GLN A 42 13.23 -4.15 5.08
CA GLN A 42 14.47 -3.96 4.31
C GLN A 42 15.20 -5.28 4.05
N GLU A 43 15.21 -6.18 5.01
CA GLU A 43 15.78 -7.51 4.85
C GLU A 43 15.02 -8.32 3.80
N GLU A 44 13.69 -8.32 3.86
CA GLU A 44 12.84 -8.99 2.87
C GLU A 44 13.05 -8.44 1.45
N LEU A 45 13.26 -7.13 1.29
CA LEU A 45 13.62 -6.54 0.00
C LEU A 45 14.95 -7.07 -0.54
N VAL A 46 15.95 -7.19 0.32
CA VAL A 46 17.26 -7.74 -0.09
C VAL A 46 17.12 -9.19 -0.50
N ARG A 47 16.35 -10.00 0.27
CA ARG A 47 16.05 -11.41 -0.07
C ARG A 47 15.34 -11.51 -1.42
N TYR A 48 14.32 -10.69 -1.65
CA TYR A 48 13.64 -10.61 -2.94
C TYR A 48 14.59 -10.34 -4.10
N ARG A 49 15.51 -9.38 -3.96
CA ARG A 49 16.50 -9.06 -4.98
C ARG A 49 17.48 -10.20 -5.25
N ILE A 50 17.90 -10.93 -4.21
CA ILE A 50 18.72 -12.13 -4.33
C ILE A 50 17.97 -13.18 -5.16
N VAL A 51 16.69 -13.44 -4.84
CA VAL A 51 15.85 -14.40 -5.58
C VAL A 51 15.73 -14.00 -7.05
N CYS A 52 15.45 -12.72 -7.33
CA CYS A 52 15.37 -12.23 -8.71
C CYS A 52 16.69 -12.40 -9.48
N ALA A 53 17.82 -12.12 -8.84
CA ALA A 53 19.13 -12.20 -9.48
C ALA A 53 19.54 -13.68 -9.72
N ALA A 54 19.30 -14.57 -8.76
CA ALA A 54 19.69 -15.96 -8.83
C ALA A 54 18.75 -16.82 -9.70
N HIS A 55 17.43 -16.53 -9.69
CA HIS A 55 16.40 -17.41 -10.26
C HIS A 55 15.47 -16.71 -11.26
N GLY A 56 15.68 -15.41 -11.50
CA GLY A 56 14.92 -14.63 -12.47
C GLY A 56 13.58 -14.10 -11.96
N GLN A 57 12.89 -13.34 -12.83
CA GLN A 57 11.69 -12.58 -12.48
C GLN A 57 10.50 -13.45 -12.05
N ALA A 58 10.34 -14.64 -12.66
CA ALA A 58 9.25 -15.54 -12.29
C ALA A 58 9.37 -16.04 -10.84
N ALA A 59 10.59 -16.35 -10.40
CA ALA A 59 10.87 -16.72 -9.00
C ALA A 59 10.69 -15.52 -8.06
N GLY A 60 11.11 -14.34 -8.49
CA GLY A 60 10.87 -13.08 -7.77
C GLY A 60 9.38 -12.83 -7.56
N ARG A 61 8.55 -12.98 -8.59
CA ARG A 61 7.11 -12.84 -8.46
C ARG A 61 6.50 -13.83 -7.48
N ALA A 62 6.88 -15.11 -7.55
CA ALA A 62 6.44 -16.11 -6.58
C ALA A 62 6.86 -15.74 -5.14
N TYR A 63 8.04 -15.13 -4.98
CA TYR A 63 8.49 -14.60 -3.69
C TYR A 63 7.58 -13.49 -3.17
N LEU A 64 7.22 -12.50 -3.99
CA LEU A 64 6.28 -11.44 -3.62
C LEU A 64 4.93 -12.00 -3.17
N GLU A 65 4.38 -12.96 -3.93
CA GLU A 65 3.08 -13.60 -3.64
C GLU A 65 3.11 -14.37 -2.32
N ASN A 66 4.23 -15.03 -2.00
CA ASN A 66 4.40 -15.78 -0.74
C ASN A 66 4.67 -14.88 0.48
N HIS A 67 5.06 -13.61 0.27
CA HIS A 67 5.37 -12.65 1.34
C HIS A 67 4.49 -11.39 1.24
N VAL A 68 3.25 -11.56 0.83
CA VAL A 68 2.28 -10.48 0.60
C VAL A 68 1.91 -9.70 1.87
N GLU A 69 2.27 -10.20 3.07
CA GLU A 69 2.15 -9.49 4.35
C GLU A 69 3.12 -8.32 4.49
N VAL A 70 4.21 -8.31 3.73
CA VAL A 70 5.13 -7.17 3.63
C VAL A 70 4.48 -6.08 2.78
N ASP A 71 4.20 -4.92 3.38
CA ASP A 71 3.43 -3.85 2.71
C ASP A 71 4.05 -3.41 1.38
N GLN A 72 5.38 -3.38 1.28
CA GLN A 72 6.07 -3.03 0.06
C GLN A 72 5.86 -4.06 -1.06
N PHE A 73 5.87 -5.35 -0.73
CA PHE A 73 5.62 -6.41 -1.72
C PHE A 73 4.17 -6.39 -2.20
N ARG A 74 3.23 -6.18 -1.28
CA ARG A 74 1.83 -5.99 -1.64
C ARG A 74 1.64 -4.79 -2.59
N ARG A 75 2.34 -3.66 -2.37
CA ARG A 75 2.32 -2.51 -3.28
C ARG A 75 2.85 -2.85 -4.66
N MET A 76 3.96 -3.60 -4.74
CA MET A 76 4.52 -4.05 -6.01
C MET A 76 3.52 -4.94 -6.77
N LEU A 77 2.87 -5.89 -6.10
CA LEU A 77 1.82 -6.71 -6.72
C LEU A 77 0.61 -5.89 -7.17
N VAL A 78 0.16 -4.91 -6.37
CA VAL A 78 -0.92 -3.99 -6.78
C VAL A 78 -0.54 -3.23 -8.04
N GLN A 79 0.69 -2.73 -8.12
CA GLN A 79 1.18 -2.01 -9.29
C GLN A 79 1.22 -2.92 -10.53
N GLU A 80 1.72 -4.17 -10.40
CA GLU A 80 1.72 -5.14 -11.49
C GLU A 80 0.31 -5.45 -11.99
N HIS A 81 -0.67 -5.63 -11.08
CA HIS A 81 -2.06 -5.84 -11.44
C HIS A 81 -2.64 -4.63 -12.19
N MET A 82 -2.36 -3.40 -11.73
CA MET A 82 -2.80 -2.17 -12.40
C MET A 82 -2.20 -2.05 -13.81
N GLU A 83 -0.91 -2.30 -13.97
CA GLU A 83 -0.21 -2.27 -15.27
C GLU A 83 -0.74 -3.33 -16.25
N ALA A 84 -1.16 -4.48 -15.72
CA ALA A 84 -1.79 -5.54 -16.51
C ALA A 84 -3.29 -5.28 -16.80
N GLY A 85 -3.87 -4.19 -16.25
CA GLY A 85 -5.30 -3.89 -16.37
C GLY A 85 -6.19 -4.78 -15.49
N ASP A 86 -5.61 -5.58 -14.60
CA ASP A 86 -6.36 -6.39 -13.62
C ASP A 86 -6.69 -5.57 -12.37
N TYR A 87 -7.55 -4.58 -12.55
CA TYR A 87 -7.98 -3.70 -11.45
C TYR A 87 -8.71 -4.45 -10.34
N ALA A 88 -9.38 -5.57 -10.65
CA ALA A 88 -10.05 -6.40 -9.65
C ALA A 88 -9.05 -7.08 -8.70
N GLY A 89 -7.93 -7.58 -9.24
CA GLY A 89 -6.81 -8.10 -8.46
C GLY A 89 -6.18 -7.03 -7.57
N ALA A 90 -5.93 -5.84 -8.13
CA ALA A 90 -5.40 -4.69 -7.40
C ALA A 90 -6.33 -4.26 -6.24
N GLU A 91 -7.63 -4.12 -6.50
CA GLU A 91 -8.65 -3.81 -5.49
C GLU A 91 -8.63 -4.83 -4.35
N ARG A 92 -8.65 -6.13 -4.68
CA ARG A 92 -8.65 -7.21 -3.69
C ARG A 92 -7.46 -7.11 -2.74
N LEU A 93 -6.24 -6.93 -3.26
CA LEU A 93 -5.03 -6.79 -2.45
C LEU A 93 -5.09 -5.59 -1.51
N CYS A 94 -5.62 -4.44 -1.96
CA CYS A 94 -5.80 -3.26 -1.13
C CYS A 94 -6.84 -3.48 -0.02
N ARG A 95 -8.00 -4.08 -0.35
CA ARG A 95 -9.07 -4.34 0.62
C ARG A 95 -8.63 -5.31 1.71
N GLU A 96 -8.00 -6.43 1.32
CA GLU A 96 -7.46 -7.41 2.28
C GLU A 96 -6.49 -6.76 3.29
N ARG A 97 -5.65 -5.82 2.79
CA ARG A 97 -4.71 -5.09 3.67
C ARG A 97 -5.44 -4.16 4.64
N ILE A 98 -6.42 -3.41 4.13
CA ILE A 98 -7.22 -2.48 4.93
C ILE A 98 -8.01 -3.23 6.01
N GLU A 99 -8.64 -4.35 5.65
CA GLU A 99 -9.44 -5.17 6.57
C GLU A 99 -8.57 -5.84 7.64
N LYS A 100 -7.45 -6.44 7.25
CA LYS A 100 -6.52 -7.13 8.16
C LYS A 100 -5.95 -6.21 9.24
N LYS A 101 -5.82 -4.91 8.94
CA LYS A 101 -5.26 -3.90 9.83
C LYS A 101 -6.25 -2.80 10.23
N ALA A 102 -7.54 -3.10 10.22
CA ALA A 102 -8.60 -2.16 10.58
C ALA A 102 -8.44 -1.58 12.00
N LEU A 103 -7.76 -2.29 12.90
CA LEU A 103 -7.46 -1.88 14.27
C LEU A 103 -6.18 -1.03 14.39
N GLU A 104 -5.38 -0.93 13.34
CA GLU A 104 -4.23 -0.02 13.31
C GLU A 104 -4.68 1.43 13.09
N SER A 105 -3.83 2.41 13.46
CA SER A 105 -4.20 3.82 13.38
C SER A 105 -4.64 4.23 11.96
N LEU A 106 -5.57 5.17 11.87
CA LEU A 106 -6.12 5.71 10.61
C LEU A 106 -5.02 6.17 9.64
N SER A 107 -3.86 6.64 10.16
CA SER A 107 -2.75 7.10 9.33
C SER A 107 -2.08 5.97 8.55
N TYR A 108 -1.96 4.76 9.09
CA TYR A 108 -1.41 3.61 8.41
C TYR A 108 -2.30 3.10 7.27
N ASN A 109 -3.62 3.25 7.42
CA ASN A 109 -4.57 2.84 6.39
C ASN A 109 -4.81 3.91 5.32
N TYR A 110 -4.36 5.17 5.54
CA TYR A 110 -4.57 6.26 4.60
C TYR A 110 -4.00 5.95 3.22
N GLU A 111 -2.74 5.56 3.14
CA GLU A 111 -2.08 5.29 1.87
C GLU A 111 -2.75 4.17 1.07
N TRP A 112 -3.26 3.13 1.74
CA TRP A 112 -4.02 2.05 1.10
C TRP A 112 -5.41 2.49 0.66
N GLN A 113 -6.05 3.37 1.43
CA GLN A 113 -7.33 3.98 1.04
C GLN A 113 -7.15 4.94 -0.15
N GLU A 114 -6.06 5.70 -0.19
CA GLU A 114 -5.71 6.55 -1.32
C GLU A 114 -5.41 5.72 -2.57
N LEU A 115 -4.63 4.64 -2.45
CA LEU A 115 -4.34 3.72 -3.55
C LEU A 115 -5.64 3.08 -4.09
N LEU A 116 -6.56 2.72 -3.22
CA LEU A 116 -7.87 2.19 -3.63
C LEU A 116 -8.69 3.23 -4.42
N TYR A 117 -8.61 4.51 -4.04
CA TYR A 117 -9.21 5.61 -4.82
C TYR A 117 -8.59 5.70 -6.23
N GLU A 118 -7.27 5.59 -6.34
CA GLU A 118 -6.57 5.63 -7.62
C GLU A 118 -6.95 4.44 -8.51
N ILE A 119 -7.05 3.24 -7.94
CA ILE A 119 -7.53 2.05 -8.65
C ILE A 119 -8.91 2.30 -9.25
N TYR A 120 -9.87 2.83 -8.50
CA TYR A 120 -11.22 3.11 -9.02
C TYR A 120 -11.23 4.20 -10.09
N ARG A 121 -10.38 5.22 -9.96
CA ARG A 121 -10.19 6.27 -10.98
C ARG A 121 -9.72 5.65 -12.30
N ASP A 122 -8.67 4.84 -12.25
CA ASP A 122 -8.02 4.29 -13.44
C ASP A 122 -8.85 3.16 -14.06
N TRP A 123 -9.64 2.46 -13.24
CA TRP A 123 -10.61 1.46 -13.69
C TRP A 123 -11.89 2.07 -14.28
N GLY A 124 -12.12 3.38 -14.10
CA GLY A 124 -13.34 4.05 -14.52
C GLY A 124 -14.57 3.72 -13.67
N GLN A 125 -14.39 3.22 -12.46
CA GLN A 125 -15.47 2.89 -11.53
C GLN A 125 -15.92 4.13 -10.76
N ARG A 126 -16.70 5.00 -11.44
CA ARG A 126 -17.04 6.35 -10.97
C ARG A 126 -17.70 6.38 -9.59
N GLU A 127 -18.69 5.53 -9.35
CA GLU A 127 -19.40 5.48 -8.07
C GLU A 127 -18.48 5.04 -6.91
N GLN A 128 -17.65 4.03 -7.14
CA GLN A 128 -16.65 3.57 -6.17
C GLN A 128 -15.60 4.64 -5.91
N GLN A 129 -15.17 5.37 -6.94
CA GLN A 129 -14.24 6.48 -6.82
C GLN A 129 -14.81 7.59 -5.93
N ILE A 130 -16.07 8.02 -6.16
CA ILE A 130 -16.75 9.01 -5.35
C ILE A 130 -16.91 8.51 -3.91
N GLY A 131 -17.37 7.28 -3.73
CA GLY A 131 -17.54 6.68 -2.41
C GLY A 131 -16.24 6.62 -1.61
N GLN A 132 -15.13 6.27 -2.27
CA GLN A 132 -13.81 6.22 -1.65
C GLN A 132 -13.27 7.62 -1.31
N ALA A 133 -13.42 8.61 -2.20
CA ALA A 133 -13.06 9.99 -1.94
C ALA A 133 -13.85 10.56 -0.75
N ARG A 134 -15.18 10.31 -0.70
CA ARG A 134 -16.05 10.70 0.42
C ARG A 134 -15.59 10.09 1.75
N LYS A 135 -15.26 8.80 1.76
CA LYS A 135 -14.73 8.13 2.95
C LYS A 135 -13.46 8.80 3.47
N LEU A 136 -12.53 9.14 2.60
CA LEU A 136 -11.30 9.85 2.95
C LEU A 136 -11.58 11.28 3.45
N ALA A 137 -12.54 11.98 2.84
CA ALA A 137 -12.97 13.31 3.31
C ALA A 137 -13.53 13.24 4.75
N LEU A 138 -14.34 12.22 5.06
CA LEU A 138 -14.90 11.98 6.39
C LEU A 138 -13.83 11.64 7.44
N CYS A 139 -12.69 11.09 7.02
CA CYS A 139 -11.51 10.91 7.87
C CYS A 139 -10.72 12.21 8.12
N GLY A 140 -11.14 13.34 7.56
CA GLY A 140 -10.52 14.66 7.76
C GLY A 140 -9.48 15.05 6.71
N TYR A 141 -9.35 14.31 5.62
CA TYR A 141 -8.43 14.65 4.56
C TYR A 141 -9.03 15.69 3.61
N ARG A 142 -8.68 16.97 3.80
CA ARG A 142 -9.22 18.11 3.06
C ARG A 142 -9.11 17.95 1.53
N LYS A 143 -8.00 17.40 1.03
CA LYS A 143 -7.81 17.09 -0.40
C LYS A 143 -9.00 16.31 -0.96
N PHE A 144 -9.47 15.31 -0.21
CA PHE A 144 -10.56 14.45 -0.66
C PHE A 144 -11.95 15.05 -0.52
N TYR A 145 -12.13 16.05 0.34
CA TYR A 145 -13.34 16.86 0.31
C TYR A 145 -13.46 17.62 -1.02
N GLU A 146 -12.39 18.31 -1.43
CA GLU A 146 -12.36 19.03 -2.71
C GLU A 146 -12.52 18.08 -3.91
N THR A 147 -11.88 16.93 -3.85
CA THR A 147 -12.02 15.88 -4.87
C THR A 147 -13.46 15.37 -4.95
N THR A 148 -14.10 15.04 -3.83
CA THR A 148 -15.49 14.58 -3.78
C THR A 148 -16.43 15.64 -4.37
N LYS A 149 -16.22 16.90 -3.98
CA LYS A 149 -16.98 18.02 -4.52
C LYS A 149 -16.84 18.13 -6.04
N ALA A 150 -15.62 18.10 -6.56
CA ALA A 150 -15.36 18.20 -8.00
C ALA A 150 -16.05 17.06 -8.76
N LEU A 151 -15.87 15.80 -8.31
CA LEU A 151 -16.49 14.62 -8.92
C LEU A 151 -18.03 14.72 -8.95
N LEU A 152 -18.64 15.19 -7.86
CA LEU A 152 -20.11 15.35 -7.77
C LEU A 152 -20.62 16.54 -8.62
N ILE A 153 -19.82 17.60 -8.80
CA ILE A 153 -20.16 18.71 -9.72
C ILE A 153 -20.13 18.21 -11.15
N GLU A 154 -19.09 17.49 -11.56
CA GLU A 154 -18.98 16.89 -12.90
C GLU A 154 -20.17 16.00 -13.23
N ASP A 155 -20.68 15.26 -12.25
CA ASP A 155 -21.83 14.36 -12.39
C ASP A 155 -23.20 15.12 -12.25
N GLY A 156 -23.20 16.43 -12.00
CA GLY A 156 -24.41 17.24 -11.78
C GLY A 156 -25.15 16.96 -10.47
N ARG A 157 -24.54 16.22 -9.53
CA ARG A 157 -25.15 15.70 -8.30
C ARG A 157 -24.81 16.51 -7.04
N TRP A 158 -24.00 17.56 -7.16
CA TRP A 158 -23.52 18.30 -6.00
C TRP A 158 -24.62 18.88 -5.12
N GLN A 159 -25.64 19.50 -5.72
CA GLN A 159 -26.71 20.16 -4.98
C GLN A 159 -27.51 19.20 -4.11
N GLU A 160 -27.73 18.00 -4.60
CA GLU A 160 -28.42 16.94 -3.87
C GLU A 160 -27.53 16.32 -2.79
N ALA A 161 -26.27 16.05 -3.11
CA ALA A 161 -25.33 15.34 -2.23
C ALA A 161 -24.78 16.22 -1.08
N PHE A 162 -24.67 17.55 -1.29
CA PHE A 162 -24.04 18.45 -0.33
C PHE A 162 -24.67 18.47 1.07
N PRO A 163 -26.01 18.55 1.24
CA PRO A 163 -26.62 18.53 2.58
C PRO A 163 -26.30 17.25 3.36
N HIS A 164 -26.29 16.12 2.67
CA HIS A 164 -25.95 14.82 3.27
C HIS A 164 -24.48 14.75 3.67
N LEU A 165 -23.59 15.16 2.77
CA LEU A 165 -22.14 15.20 3.04
C LEU A 165 -21.83 16.14 4.22
N LEU A 166 -22.48 17.30 4.29
CA LEU A 166 -22.30 18.26 5.40
C LEU A 166 -22.72 17.67 6.75
N THR A 167 -23.82 16.93 6.76
CA THR A 167 -24.31 16.25 7.97
C THR A 167 -23.32 15.18 8.44
N GLU A 168 -22.81 14.37 7.52
CA GLU A 168 -21.80 13.36 7.82
C GLU A 168 -20.49 13.96 8.32
N LEU A 169 -20.02 15.05 7.68
CA LEU A 169 -18.81 15.74 8.13
C LEU A 169 -18.94 16.30 9.54
N LYS A 170 -20.10 16.88 9.88
CA LYS A 170 -20.37 17.37 11.24
C LYS A 170 -20.36 16.24 12.29
N THR A 171 -20.76 15.03 11.90
CA THR A 171 -20.78 13.89 12.79
C THR A 171 -19.40 13.22 12.90
N ALA A 172 -18.69 13.10 11.77
CA ALA A 172 -17.41 12.42 11.70
C ALA A 172 -16.24 13.28 12.22
N LEU A 173 -16.34 14.62 12.06
CA LEU A 173 -15.32 15.58 12.47
C LEU A 173 -15.89 16.42 13.63
N PRO A 174 -15.84 15.95 14.88
CA PRO A 174 -16.28 16.74 16.01
C PRO A 174 -15.49 18.04 16.04
N ALA A 175 -16.21 19.15 16.33
CA ALA A 175 -15.61 20.47 16.42
C ALA A 175 -14.40 20.41 17.35
N ARG A 176 -13.20 20.52 16.82
CA ARG A 176 -12.02 20.78 17.64
C ARG A 176 -12.27 22.14 18.25
N GLN A 177 -12.47 22.19 19.55
CA GLN A 177 -12.41 23.46 20.28
C GLN A 177 -10.98 23.97 20.09
N TYR A 178 -10.84 25.04 19.32
CA TYR A 178 -9.62 25.83 19.23
C TYR A 178 -9.50 26.70 20.46
#